data_21d6e6dadb28802491bff44123bbeb01
#
_entry.id   21d6e6dadb28802491bff44123bbeb01
#
_cell.length_a   1.000
_cell.length_b   1.000
_cell.length_c   1.000
_cell.angle_alpha   90.00
_cell.angle_beta   90.00
_cell.angle_gamma   90.00
#
_symmetry.space_group_name_H-M   'P 1'
#
loop_
_entity.id
_entity.type
_entity.pdbx_description
1 polymer ?
#
loop_
_entity_poly.entity_id
_entity_poly.type
_entity_poly.pdbx_seq_one_letter_code
_entity_poly.pdbx_strand_id
1 'polypeptide(L)'
;DRPVIFVTHMEHHSNQTSWIETIADVVVIPYDKNKLVDLNELSNLLEKYQERKTKIAAITSCSNVTGVFTPYHEIAQLMHSNNGLCFVDFACSAPYIDINMHPENELQRLDAIYFSPHKFLGGPGSSGVLVFNKNLYKNNVPDNPGGGTVDWTNPWGQHKYVEDIESREDGGTPAFLQTIKTALCI
;
A
#
# COMPACT_ATOMS: atom_id res chain seq x y z
N ASP A 1 -20.73 6.00 -5.28
CA ASP A 1 -19.44 6.47 -5.78
C ASP A 1 -18.38 5.39 -5.54
N ARG A 2 -18.01 4.65 -6.59
CA ARG A 2 -17.00 3.58 -6.51
C ARG A 2 -15.60 4.20 -6.52
N PRO A 3 -14.66 3.73 -5.68
CA PRO A 3 -13.26 4.09 -5.82
C PRO A 3 -12.70 3.74 -7.19
N VAL A 4 -11.68 4.46 -7.65
CA VAL A 4 -10.88 4.07 -8.81
C VAL A 4 -9.44 3.82 -8.38
N ILE A 5 -8.91 2.69 -8.82
CA ILE A 5 -7.54 2.27 -8.53
C ILE A 5 -6.76 2.24 -9.84
N PHE A 6 -5.71 3.03 -9.91
CA PHE A 6 -4.78 3.03 -11.04
C PHE A 6 -3.61 2.10 -10.72
N VAL A 7 -3.37 1.14 -11.61
CA VAL A 7 -2.26 0.19 -11.52
C VAL A 7 -1.39 0.28 -12.77
N THR A 8 -0.13 -0.13 -12.69
CA THR A 8 0.70 -0.19 -13.90
C THR A 8 0.52 -1.53 -14.62
N HIS A 9 1.03 -1.64 -15.85
CA HIS A 9 1.11 -2.90 -16.58
C HIS A 9 2.21 -3.84 -16.05
N MET A 10 3.01 -3.39 -15.08
CA MET A 10 4.16 -4.11 -14.52
C MET A 10 3.88 -4.68 -13.12
N GLU A 11 2.63 -4.61 -12.64
CA GLU A 11 2.29 -5.09 -11.31
C GLU A 11 2.54 -6.59 -11.15
N HIS A 12 3.01 -6.97 -9.98
CA HIS A 12 2.85 -8.35 -9.55
C HIS A 12 1.36 -8.64 -9.41
N HIS A 13 0.91 -9.83 -9.84
CA HIS A 13 -0.53 -10.16 -9.84
C HIS A 13 -1.20 -10.01 -8.46
N SER A 14 -0.46 -10.20 -7.36
CA SER A 14 -1.03 -10.01 -6.01
C SER A 14 -1.41 -8.55 -5.75
N ASN A 15 -0.67 -7.57 -6.28
CA ASN A 15 -1.06 -6.17 -6.16
C ASN A 15 -2.27 -5.82 -7.07
N GLN A 16 -2.43 -6.48 -8.19
CA GLN A 16 -3.55 -6.24 -9.10
C GLN A 16 -4.82 -6.97 -8.65
N THR A 17 -4.74 -8.28 -8.36
CA THR A 17 -5.91 -9.10 -8.06
C THR A 17 -6.58 -8.69 -6.75
N SER A 18 -5.81 -8.26 -5.74
CA SER A 18 -6.38 -7.77 -4.48
C SER A 18 -7.31 -6.58 -4.68
N TRP A 19 -7.02 -5.69 -5.63
CA TRP A 19 -7.88 -4.56 -5.96
C TRP A 19 -9.07 -4.96 -6.83
N ILE A 20 -8.90 -5.90 -7.78
CA ILE A 20 -9.98 -6.42 -8.64
C ILE A 20 -11.09 -7.04 -7.79
N GLU A 21 -10.76 -7.71 -6.68
CA GLU A 21 -11.73 -8.34 -5.78
C GLU A 21 -12.40 -7.35 -4.81
N THR A 22 -12.12 -6.04 -4.93
CA THR A 22 -12.80 -4.99 -4.17
C THR A 22 -13.99 -4.42 -4.95
N ILE A 23 -14.68 -3.44 -4.34
CA ILE A 23 -15.73 -2.67 -5.03
C ILE A 23 -15.19 -1.64 -6.03
N ALA A 24 -13.88 -1.48 -6.13
CA ALA A 24 -13.25 -0.44 -6.94
C ALA A 24 -13.30 -0.75 -8.44
N ASP A 25 -13.21 0.29 -9.26
CA ASP A 25 -12.89 0.16 -10.68
C ASP A 25 -11.37 0.17 -10.82
N VAL A 26 -10.78 -0.91 -11.35
CA VAL A 26 -9.32 -1.02 -11.55
C VAL A 26 -8.99 -0.62 -12.98
N VAL A 27 -8.08 0.33 -13.13
CA VAL A 27 -7.69 0.92 -14.41
C VAL A 27 -6.18 0.80 -14.59
N VAL A 28 -5.76 0.14 -15.67
CA VAL A 28 -4.33 0.04 -16.00
C VAL A 28 -3.88 1.33 -16.67
N ILE A 29 -2.83 1.96 -16.13
CA ILE A 29 -2.17 3.11 -16.74
C ILE A 29 -1.46 2.63 -18.01
N PRO A 30 -1.74 3.23 -19.18
CA PRO A 30 -1.06 2.86 -20.41
C PRO A 30 0.46 3.07 -20.31
N TYR A 31 1.18 2.41 -21.18
CA TYR A 31 2.63 2.59 -21.33
C TYR A 31 2.96 3.35 -22.63
N ASP A 32 4.10 4.02 -22.62
CA ASP A 32 4.64 4.73 -23.77
C ASP A 32 5.26 3.77 -24.81
N LYS A 33 5.84 4.33 -25.89
CA LYS A 33 6.52 3.59 -26.95
C LYS A 33 7.73 2.76 -26.45
N ASN A 34 8.30 3.12 -25.32
CA ASN A 34 9.43 2.43 -24.69
C ASN A 34 8.96 1.37 -23.65
N LYS A 35 7.67 1.14 -23.52
CA LYS A 35 7.06 0.26 -22.52
C LYS A 35 7.24 0.73 -21.08
N LEU A 36 7.42 2.03 -20.88
CA LEU A 36 7.45 2.67 -19.57
C LEU A 36 6.07 3.23 -19.23
N VAL A 37 5.80 3.45 -17.94
CA VAL A 37 4.54 4.07 -17.51
C VAL A 37 4.40 5.46 -18.12
N ASP A 38 3.28 5.72 -18.80
CA ASP A 38 3.04 7.01 -19.44
C ASP A 38 2.33 7.98 -18.49
N LEU A 39 3.07 8.97 -18.01
CA LEU A 39 2.55 9.98 -17.09
C LEU A 39 1.50 10.91 -17.73
N ASN A 40 1.57 11.11 -19.06
CA ASN A 40 0.56 11.91 -19.76
C ASN A 40 -0.78 11.14 -19.80
N GLU A 41 -0.72 9.84 -20.05
CA GLU A 41 -1.92 9.00 -20.01
C GLU A 41 -2.50 8.91 -18.59
N LEU A 42 -1.66 8.89 -17.55
CA LEU A 42 -2.15 9.01 -16.18
C LEU A 42 -2.88 10.34 -15.96
N SER A 43 -2.34 11.46 -16.46
CA SER A 43 -3.02 12.75 -16.38
C SER A 43 -4.37 12.74 -17.08
N ASN A 44 -4.48 12.15 -18.28
CA ASN A 44 -5.73 11.99 -19.02
C ASN A 44 -6.75 11.13 -18.23
N LEU A 45 -6.27 10.06 -17.59
CA LEU A 45 -7.10 9.21 -16.74
C LEU A 45 -7.59 9.97 -15.50
N LEU A 46 -6.75 10.76 -14.86
CA LEU A 46 -7.13 11.57 -13.68
C LEU A 46 -8.19 12.60 -14.04
N GLU A 47 -8.11 13.23 -15.21
CA GLU A 47 -9.16 14.12 -15.73
C GLU A 47 -10.46 13.35 -15.99
N LYS A 48 -10.40 12.19 -16.66
CA LYS A 48 -11.55 11.32 -16.93
C LYS A 48 -12.27 10.90 -15.65
N TYR A 49 -11.54 10.65 -14.56
CA TYR A 49 -12.09 10.20 -13.28
C TYR A 49 -12.12 11.32 -12.22
N GLN A 50 -12.09 12.59 -12.63
CA GLN A 50 -12.02 13.73 -11.70
C GLN A 50 -13.16 13.73 -10.68
N GLU A 51 -14.37 13.32 -11.06
CA GLU A 51 -15.56 13.28 -10.20
C GLU A 51 -15.51 12.16 -9.13
N ARG A 52 -14.56 11.23 -9.22
CA ARG A 52 -14.41 10.16 -8.22
C ARG A 52 -13.78 10.71 -6.95
N LYS A 53 -14.46 10.50 -5.81
CA LYS A 53 -13.99 10.97 -4.51
C LYS A 53 -12.73 10.23 -4.03
N THR A 54 -12.64 8.94 -4.34
CA THR A 54 -11.50 8.11 -3.95
C THR A 54 -10.75 7.65 -5.19
N LYS A 55 -9.52 8.12 -5.31
CA LYS A 55 -8.57 7.78 -6.37
C LYS A 55 -7.28 7.30 -5.72
N ILE A 56 -6.81 6.11 -6.06
CA ILE A 56 -5.58 5.53 -5.52
C ILE A 56 -4.73 5.03 -6.68
N ALA A 57 -3.47 5.42 -6.73
CA ALA A 57 -2.46 4.70 -7.50
C ALA A 57 -1.89 3.60 -6.60
N ALA A 58 -2.05 2.34 -6.99
CA ALA A 58 -1.48 1.18 -6.31
C ALA A 58 -0.48 0.52 -7.27
N ILE A 59 0.78 0.91 -7.15
CA ILE A 59 1.79 0.67 -8.18
C ILE A 59 3.04 -0.02 -7.64
N THR A 60 3.66 -0.84 -8.47
CA THR A 60 4.99 -1.38 -8.13
C THR A 60 6.07 -0.31 -8.28
N SER A 61 7.04 -0.30 -7.36
CA SER A 61 8.25 0.54 -7.49
C SER A 61 9.19 0.03 -8.58
N CYS A 62 9.18 -1.29 -8.80
CA CYS A 62 10.06 -1.97 -9.74
C CYS A 62 9.42 -3.28 -10.21
N SER A 63 9.42 -3.53 -11.50
CA SER A 63 8.95 -4.79 -12.07
C SER A 63 9.81 -5.97 -11.60
N ASN A 64 9.18 -6.98 -11.03
CA ASN A 64 9.85 -8.23 -10.65
C ASN A 64 10.25 -9.10 -11.86
N VAL A 65 9.79 -8.76 -13.06
CA VAL A 65 10.11 -9.49 -14.31
C VAL A 65 11.25 -8.84 -15.07
N THR A 66 11.23 -7.51 -15.19
CA THR A 66 12.16 -6.76 -16.03
C THR A 66 13.20 -5.96 -15.25
N GLY A 67 12.98 -5.71 -13.96
CA GLY A 67 13.81 -4.82 -13.15
C GLY A 67 13.63 -3.32 -13.48
N VAL A 68 12.65 -2.99 -14.31
CA VAL A 68 12.38 -1.59 -14.67
C VAL A 68 11.69 -0.89 -13.50
N PHE A 69 12.22 0.26 -13.10
CA PHE A 69 11.65 1.11 -12.08
C PHE A 69 10.50 1.96 -12.63
N THR A 70 9.47 2.16 -11.81
CA THR A 70 8.41 3.14 -12.08
C THR A 70 8.79 4.51 -11.52
N PRO A 71 8.33 5.60 -12.12
CA PRO A 71 8.50 6.96 -11.58
C PRO A 71 7.46 7.22 -10.47
N TYR A 72 7.55 6.46 -9.35
CA TYR A 72 6.50 6.45 -8.32
C TYR A 72 6.33 7.78 -7.60
N HIS A 73 7.38 8.60 -7.46
CA HIS A 73 7.26 9.93 -6.88
C HIS A 73 6.56 10.93 -7.80
N GLU A 74 6.81 10.85 -9.10
CA GLU A 74 6.12 11.66 -10.12
C GLU A 74 4.64 11.23 -10.24
N ILE A 75 4.37 9.93 -10.15
CA ILE A 75 3.00 9.41 -10.07
C ILE A 75 2.31 9.94 -8.81
N ALA A 76 2.96 9.90 -7.65
CA ALA A 76 2.45 10.46 -6.40
C ALA A 76 2.10 11.94 -6.54
N GLN A 77 2.97 12.72 -7.18
CA GLN A 77 2.74 14.14 -7.44
C GLN A 77 1.49 14.37 -8.28
N LEU A 78 1.30 13.61 -9.37
CA LEU A 78 0.09 13.69 -10.20
C LEU A 78 -1.16 13.31 -9.41
N MET A 79 -1.08 12.24 -8.63
CA MET A 79 -2.19 11.79 -7.78
C MET A 79 -2.59 12.86 -6.77
N HIS A 80 -1.64 13.39 -5.99
CA HIS A 80 -1.92 14.40 -4.99
C HIS A 80 -2.43 15.71 -5.58
N SER A 81 -1.92 16.12 -6.75
CA SER A 81 -2.44 17.29 -7.48
C SER A 81 -3.90 17.12 -7.92
N ASN A 82 -4.41 15.88 -7.94
CA ASN A 82 -5.79 15.53 -8.29
C ASN A 82 -6.58 14.93 -7.13
N ASN A 83 -6.20 15.22 -5.89
CA ASN A 83 -6.84 14.69 -4.67
C ASN A 83 -6.88 13.16 -4.60
N GLY A 84 -5.85 12.49 -5.11
CA GLY A 84 -5.65 11.05 -5.04
C GLY A 84 -4.59 10.67 -4.02
N LEU A 85 -4.39 9.37 -3.83
CA LEU A 85 -3.41 8.76 -2.93
C LEU A 85 -2.44 7.91 -3.75
N CYS A 86 -1.23 7.70 -3.23
CA CYS A 86 -0.23 6.86 -3.86
C CYS A 86 0.28 5.77 -2.89
N PHE A 87 0.02 4.51 -3.22
CA PHE A 87 0.45 3.31 -2.52
C PHE A 87 1.48 2.58 -3.38
N VAL A 88 2.61 2.21 -2.80
CA VAL A 88 3.72 1.64 -3.58
C VAL A 88 4.15 0.29 -3.05
N ASP A 89 4.17 -0.69 -3.95
CA ASP A 89 4.69 -2.03 -3.73
C ASP A 89 6.22 -2.03 -3.93
N PHE A 90 6.95 -2.14 -2.83
CA PHE A 90 8.40 -2.26 -2.83
C PHE A 90 8.90 -3.71 -2.71
N ALA A 91 8.02 -4.70 -2.84
CA ALA A 91 8.38 -6.10 -2.60
C ALA A 91 9.56 -6.61 -3.46
N CYS A 92 9.77 -6.03 -4.64
CA CYS A 92 10.90 -6.36 -5.50
C CYS A 92 12.16 -5.58 -5.14
N SER A 93 12.03 -4.28 -4.86
CA SER A 93 13.16 -3.34 -4.78
C SER A 93 13.63 -3.01 -3.37
N ALA A 94 12.80 -3.21 -2.34
CA ALA A 94 13.13 -2.82 -0.96
C ALA A 94 14.49 -3.31 -0.45
N PRO A 95 15.01 -4.51 -0.82
CA PRO A 95 16.33 -4.94 -0.38
C PRO A 95 17.50 -4.17 -1.01
N TYR A 96 17.26 -3.32 -2.01
CA TYR A 96 18.29 -2.77 -2.89
C TYR A 96 18.32 -1.24 -2.97
N ILE A 97 17.29 -0.57 -2.44
CA ILE A 97 17.17 0.90 -2.53
C ILE A 97 16.71 1.49 -1.19
N ASP A 98 17.07 2.73 -0.96
CA ASP A 98 16.50 3.51 0.13
C ASP A 98 15.08 3.97 -0.23
N ILE A 99 14.15 3.77 0.69
CA ILE A 99 12.75 4.16 0.53
C ILE A 99 12.51 5.47 1.25
N ASN A 100 12.16 6.52 0.52
CA ASN A 100 11.80 7.81 1.09
C ASN A 100 10.31 8.08 0.91
N MET A 101 9.54 7.94 2.01
CA MET A 101 8.10 8.24 1.99
C MET A 101 7.80 9.75 2.05
N HIS A 102 8.74 10.56 2.49
CA HIS A 102 8.56 12.00 2.73
C HIS A 102 9.68 12.81 2.07
N PRO A 103 9.71 12.89 0.72
CA PRO A 103 10.67 13.72 0.01
C PRO A 103 10.42 15.21 0.27
N GLU A 104 11.36 16.09 -0.10
CA GLU A 104 11.23 17.53 0.08
C GLU A 104 9.98 18.12 -0.60
N ASN A 105 9.61 17.59 -1.75
CA ASN A 105 8.35 17.96 -2.41
C ASN A 105 7.20 17.15 -1.79
N GLU A 106 6.40 17.81 -0.96
CA GLU A 106 5.25 17.22 -0.27
C GLU A 106 4.24 16.52 -1.21
N LEU A 107 4.12 16.95 -2.46
CA LEU A 107 3.26 16.30 -3.44
C LEU A 107 3.82 14.94 -3.90
N GLN A 108 5.09 14.66 -3.65
CA GLN A 108 5.75 13.40 -4.01
C GLN A 108 5.76 12.37 -2.86
N ARG A 109 5.14 12.69 -1.71
CA ARG A 109 5.04 11.76 -0.58
C ARG A 109 4.34 10.48 -0.99
N LEU A 110 4.63 9.40 -0.27
CA LEU A 110 3.94 8.13 -0.42
C LEU A 110 2.98 7.93 0.75
N ASP A 111 1.73 7.59 0.47
CA ASP A 111 0.69 7.44 1.50
C ASP A 111 0.72 6.06 2.15
N ALA A 112 1.14 5.06 1.41
CA ALA A 112 1.43 3.73 1.93
C ALA A 112 2.53 3.05 1.12
N ILE A 113 3.31 2.22 1.81
CA ILE A 113 4.26 1.30 1.20
C ILE A 113 4.09 -0.09 1.80
N TYR A 114 4.36 -1.11 1.01
CA TYR A 114 4.37 -2.48 1.47
C TYR A 114 5.47 -3.28 0.79
N PHE A 115 6.04 -4.20 1.54
CA PHE A 115 7.12 -5.05 1.04
C PHE A 115 7.25 -6.34 1.83
N SER A 116 8.06 -7.24 1.31
CA SER A 116 8.22 -8.61 1.81
C SER A 116 9.64 -8.85 2.29
N PRO A 117 9.94 -8.68 3.59
CA PRO A 117 11.29 -8.89 4.14
C PRO A 117 11.86 -10.29 3.93
N HIS A 118 11.03 -11.29 3.60
CA HIS A 118 11.53 -12.62 3.22
C HIS A 118 12.43 -12.61 1.96
N LYS A 119 12.42 -11.51 1.19
CA LYS A 119 13.30 -11.28 0.03
C LYS A 119 14.63 -10.62 0.39
N PHE A 120 14.77 -10.15 1.63
CA PHE A 120 16.04 -9.62 2.14
C PHE A 120 17.00 -10.75 2.51
N LEU A 121 18.29 -10.45 2.54
CA LEU A 121 19.29 -11.41 3.01
C LEU A 121 18.99 -11.80 4.46
N GLY A 122 18.86 -13.10 4.73
CA GLY A 122 18.46 -13.61 6.04
C GLY A 122 16.97 -13.57 6.33
N GLY A 123 16.15 -13.02 5.43
CA GLY A 123 14.73 -12.78 5.63
C GLY A 123 13.72 -13.94 5.49
N PRO A 124 14.03 -15.10 4.87
CA PRO A 124 13.03 -16.16 4.72
C PRO A 124 12.32 -16.52 6.04
N GLY A 125 10.98 -16.53 6.03
CA GLY A 125 10.14 -16.75 7.21
C GLY A 125 9.87 -15.50 8.06
N SER A 126 10.24 -14.30 7.60
CA SER A 126 9.87 -13.02 8.20
C SER A 126 8.41 -12.62 7.89
N SER A 127 7.86 -11.71 8.68
CA SER A 127 6.55 -11.10 8.42
C SER A 127 6.64 -10.09 7.27
N GLY A 128 5.53 -9.88 6.55
CA GLY A 128 5.37 -8.74 5.66
C GLY A 128 5.33 -7.41 6.43
N VAL A 129 5.60 -6.32 5.71
CA VAL A 129 5.56 -4.96 6.27
C VAL A 129 4.60 -4.10 5.47
N LEU A 130 3.74 -3.38 6.18
CA LEU A 130 2.88 -2.32 5.68
C LEU A 130 3.13 -1.06 6.53
N VAL A 131 3.53 0.02 5.88
CA VAL A 131 3.65 1.35 6.49
C VAL A 131 2.72 2.29 5.76
N PHE A 132 1.88 3.02 6.49
CA PHE A 132 0.92 3.93 5.87
C PHE A 132 0.65 5.17 6.75
N ASN A 133 0.15 6.21 6.12
CA ASN A 133 -0.27 7.41 6.83
C ASN A 133 -1.50 7.10 7.71
N LYS A 134 -1.33 7.20 9.04
CA LYS A 134 -2.38 6.91 10.02
C LYS A 134 -3.69 7.66 9.79
N ASN A 135 -3.65 8.81 9.12
CA ASN A 135 -4.85 9.58 8.79
C ASN A 135 -5.78 8.87 7.78
N LEU A 136 -5.28 7.85 7.07
CA LEU A 136 -6.08 7.02 6.18
C LEU A 136 -6.94 6.01 6.94
N TYR A 137 -6.53 5.64 8.14
CA TYR A 137 -7.25 4.67 8.96
C TYR A 137 -8.43 5.34 9.67
N LYS A 138 -9.64 4.91 9.34
CA LYS A 138 -10.89 5.46 9.90
C LYS A 138 -11.76 4.39 10.58
N ASN A 139 -11.32 3.13 10.58
CA ASN A 139 -12.09 2.03 11.12
C ASN A 139 -12.09 2.07 12.66
N ASN A 140 -13.27 1.90 13.24
CA ASN A 140 -13.43 1.74 14.69
C ASN A 140 -13.34 0.26 15.12
N VAL A 141 -13.51 -0.64 14.16
CA VAL A 141 -13.44 -2.10 14.34
C VAL A 141 -12.23 -2.59 13.55
N PRO A 142 -11.36 -3.41 14.15
CA PRO A 142 -10.21 -3.96 13.44
C PRO A 142 -10.65 -4.90 12.32
N ASP A 143 -9.78 -5.12 11.33
CA ASP A 143 -10.02 -6.03 10.22
C ASP A 143 -10.22 -7.46 10.71
N ASN A 144 -9.44 -7.87 11.71
CA ASN A 144 -9.52 -9.18 12.35
C ASN A 144 -9.79 -9.04 13.87
N PRO A 145 -11.06 -8.88 14.30
CA PRO A 145 -11.40 -8.83 15.71
C PRO A 145 -11.01 -10.10 16.47
N GLY A 146 -10.45 -9.95 17.67
CA GLY A 146 -10.05 -11.10 18.46
C GLY A 146 -9.29 -10.75 19.75
N GLY A 147 -8.63 -11.71 20.32
CA GLY A 147 -7.80 -11.53 21.51
C GLY A 147 -6.68 -10.51 21.22
N GLY A 148 -6.39 -9.63 22.17
CA GLY A 148 -5.41 -8.55 22.03
C GLY A 148 -5.96 -7.26 21.43
N THR A 149 -7.11 -7.29 20.73
CA THR A 149 -7.68 -6.12 20.04
C THR A 149 -8.63 -5.30 20.93
N VAL A 150 -8.97 -5.80 22.11
CA VAL A 150 -9.93 -5.21 23.04
C VAL A 150 -9.29 -4.83 24.38
N ASP A 151 -9.72 -3.70 24.95
CA ASP A 151 -9.41 -3.33 26.33
C ASP A 151 -10.14 -4.23 27.33
N TRP A 152 -11.41 -4.51 27.03
CA TRP A 152 -12.25 -5.38 27.82
C TRP A 152 -13.41 -5.95 27.01
N THR A 153 -13.94 -7.06 27.47
CA THR A 153 -15.17 -7.70 26.98
C THR A 153 -15.94 -8.30 28.15
N ASN A 154 -17.23 -8.59 27.97
CA ASN A 154 -18.05 -9.25 28.95
C ASN A 154 -18.96 -10.33 28.31
N PRO A 155 -19.56 -11.25 29.11
CA PRO A 155 -20.41 -12.30 28.59
C PRO A 155 -21.73 -11.84 27.96
N TRP A 156 -22.09 -10.58 28.13
CA TRP A 156 -23.35 -10.03 27.63
C TRP A 156 -23.19 -9.29 26.30
N GLY A 157 -22.04 -9.47 25.62
CA GLY A 157 -21.79 -8.94 24.27
C GLY A 157 -21.26 -7.50 24.24
N GLN A 158 -20.95 -6.90 25.38
CA GLN A 158 -20.31 -5.58 25.41
C GLN A 158 -18.79 -5.73 25.33
N HIS A 159 -18.14 -4.80 24.66
CA HIS A 159 -16.68 -4.76 24.53
C HIS A 159 -16.24 -3.33 24.19
N LYS A 160 -14.95 -3.09 24.38
CA LYS A 160 -14.28 -1.86 23.94
C LYS A 160 -12.97 -2.25 23.26
N TYR A 161 -12.79 -1.79 22.04
CA TYR A 161 -11.54 -1.97 21.32
C TYR A 161 -10.45 -1.04 21.85
N VAL A 162 -9.19 -1.48 21.73
CA VAL A 162 -8.00 -0.67 22.01
C VAL A 162 -7.99 0.57 21.12
N GLU A 163 -7.60 1.72 21.68
CA GLU A 163 -7.57 2.99 20.93
C GLU A 163 -6.38 3.09 19.97
N ASP A 164 -5.22 2.53 20.36
CA ASP A 164 -4.05 2.48 19.52
C ASP A 164 -4.28 1.59 18.29
N ILE A 165 -4.06 2.15 17.11
CA ILE A 165 -4.39 1.50 15.83
C ILE A 165 -3.55 0.24 15.63
N GLU A 166 -2.24 0.32 15.89
CA GLU A 166 -1.32 -0.80 15.67
C GLU A 166 -1.68 -1.97 16.58
N SER A 167 -1.89 -1.70 17.86
CA SER A 167 -2.32 -2.72 18.83
C SER A 167 -3.69 -3.30 18.51
N ARG A 168 -4.61 -2.47 18.04
CA ARG A 168 -5.96 -2.91 17.65
C ARG A 168 -5.97 -3.81 16.43
N GLU A 169 -5.09 -3.59 15.46
CA GLU A 169 -4.97 -4.42 14.26
C GLU A 169 -4.12 -5.69 14.45
N ASP A 170 -3.41 -5.81 15.58
CA ASP A 170 -2.59 -6.98 15.91
C ASP A 170 -3.41 -8.03 16.67
N GLY A 171 -4.39 -8.63 15.99
CA GLY A 171 -5.31 -9.60 16.58
C GLY A 171 -4.70 -11.00 16.71
N GLY A 172 -4.85 -11.59 17.90
CA GLY A 172 -4.37 -12.92 18.22
C GLY A 172 -2.96 -12.93 18.82
N THR A 173 -2.33 -14.11 18.86
CA THR A 173 -0.96 -14.22 19.35
C THR A 173 0.03 -13.69 18.32
N PRO A 174 0.83 -12.66 18.63
CA PRO A 174 1.79 -12.11 17.71
C PRO A 174 2.81 -13.13 17.21
N ALA A 175 3.20 -13.01 15.95
CA ALA A 175 4.24 -13.84 15.35
C ALA A 175 5.65 -13.33 15.77
N PHE A 176 5.97 -13.44 17.06
CA PHE A 176 7.16 -12.83 17.67
C PHE A 176 8.47 -13.08 16.92
N LEU A 177 8.74 -14.36 16.59
CA LEU A 177 10.00 -14.72 15.93
C LEU A 177 10.08 -14.15 14.51
N GLN A 178 8.97 -14.15 13.79
CA GLN A 178 8.87 -13.59 12.43
C GLN A 178 9.05 -12.07 12.45
N THR A 179 8.45 -11.38 13.44
CA THR A 179 8.59 -9.94 13.62
C THR A 179 10.01 -9.53 14.01
N ILE A 180 10.62 -10.25 14.96
CA ILE A 180 12.04 -10.04 15.34
C ILE A 180 12.93 -10.25 14.11
N LYS A 181 12.68 -11.31 13.34
CA LYS A 181 13.45 -11.58 12.13
C LYS A 181 13.30 -10.46 11.09
N THR A 182 12.08 -9.96 10.91
CA THR A 182 11.84 -8.77 10.06
C THR A 182 12.71 -7.60 10.48
N ALA A 183 12.71 -7.24 11.77
CA ALA A 183 13.50 -6.14 12.30
C ALA A 183 15.02 -6.34 12.16
N LEU A 184 15.50 -7.59 12.15
CA LEU A 184 16.92 -7.90 11.99
C LEU A 184 17.39 -7.88 10.53
N CYS A 185 16.46 -7.97 9.56
CA CYS A 185 16.77 -8.00 8.13
C CYS A 185 16.69 -6.63 7.45
N ILE A 186 15.99 -5.68 8.07
CA ILE A 186 15.85 -4.30 7.61
C ILE A 186 16.97 -3.46 8.23
#